data_c61ac581274bd4b1237a6d905fc0c277
#
_entry.id   c61ac581274bd4b1237a6d905fc0c277
#
_cell.length_a   1.000
_cell.length_b   1.000
_cell.length_c   1.000
_cell.angle_alpha   90.00
_cell.angle_beta   90.00
_cell.angle_gamma   90.00
#
_symmetry.space_group_name_H-M   'P 1'
#
loop_
_entity.id
_entity.type
_entity.pdbx_description
1 polymer ?
#
loop_
_entity_poly.entity_id
_entity_poly.type
_entity_poly.pdbx_seq_one_letter_code
_entity_poly.pdbx_strand_id
1 'polypeptide(L)'
;VQHALAVAGRFGLPVVPQGARSGLSGAANAIEGGLVVSTEKMTAVLEVDPGNRLVVTQPGIFNADLSRHVEQYGLFYPPDPSSWEFCSIGGNIATNSGGLCCVKYGVTSDYVLGLEVVLASGEVMRTGRRTVKGVAGYDLTRLFVGSEGTLGVITEATLALRPAAARPHTAAALFGSARDAADTVAAVVAAGLVPSLLEIMDSTTLRAASDYLRADLPEDCAALLLWQSDLGADAGRAEIAALGEVAAAHRGEVMIADDPAEAELLMSARRSVLVAL
;
A
#
# COMPACT_ATOMS: atom_id res chain seq x y z
N VAL A 1 -9.64 -20.12 14.55
CA VAL A 1 -9.95 -20.21 13.12
C VAL A 1 -10.20 -21.66 12.70
N GLN A 2 -9.24 -22.59 12.91
CA GLN A 2 -9.37 -24.02 12.51
C GLN A 2 -10.71 -24.65 12.91
N HIS A 3 -11.08 -24.54 14.19
CA HIS A 3 -12.33 -25.10 14.69
C HIS A 3 -13.56 -24.52 13.97
N ALA A 4 -13.58 -23.21 13.72
CA ALA A 4 -14.67 -22.54 13.01
C ALA A 4 -14.82 -23.07 11.57
N LEU A 5 -13.69 -23.23 10.85
CA LEU A 5 -13.71 -23.75 9.48
C LEU A 5 -14.12 -25.24 9.44
N ALA A 6 -13.62 -26.05 10.37
CA ALA A 6 -14.02 -27.45 10.47
C ALA A 6 -15.53 -27.61 10.75
N VAL A 7 -16.11 -26.76 11.61
CA VAL A 7 -17.54 -26.73 11.87
C VAL A 7 -18.31 -26.28 10.62
N ALA A 8 -17.86 -25.21 9.96
CA ALA A 8 -18.49 -24.72 8.74
C ALA A 8 -18.51 -25.80 7.65
N GLY A 9 -17.37 -26.47 7.44
CA GLY A 9 -17.27 -27.58 6.48
C GLY A 9 -18.21 -28.76 6.81
N ARG A 10 -18.33 -29.09 8.10
CA ARG A 10 -19.25 -30.16 8.54
C ARG A 10 -20.72 -29.86 8.24
N PHE A 11 -21.11 -28.58 8.32
CA PHE A 11 -22.51 -28.17 8.10
C PHE A 11 -22.74 -27.57 6.71
N GLY A 12 -21.73 -27.53 5.84
CA GLY A 12 -21.84 -26.96 4.49
C GLY A 12 -22.08 -25.45 4.50
N LEU A 13 -21.60 -24.73 5.52
CA LEU A 13 -21.78 -23.30 5.65
C LEU A 13 -20.73 -22.55 4.84
N PRO A 14 -21.12 -21.57 4.01
CA PRO A 14 -20.16 -20.67 3.38
C PRO A 14 -19.41 -19.87 4.45
N VAL A 15 -18.11 -19.61 4.23
CA VAL A 15 -17.29 -18.82 5.15
C VAL A 15 -16.85 -17.54 4.49
N VAL A 16 -17.01 -16.42 5.19
CA VAL A 16 -16.53 -15.09 4.77
C VAL A 16 -15.45 -14.63 5.74
N PRO A 17 -14.16 -14.68 5.36
CA PRO A 17 -13.10 -14.09 6.16
C PRO A 17 -13.21 -12.58 6.17
N GLN A 18 -13.05 -11.96 7.33
CA GLN A 18 -13.05 -10.51 7.47
C GLN A 18 -11.81 -10.02 8.22
N GLY A 19 -11.13 -9.03 7.65
CA GLY A 19 -10.20 -8.16 8.33
C GLY A 19 -10.86 -6.81 8.64
N ALA A 20 -10.19 -5.70 8.33
CA ALA A 20 -10.67 -4.34 8.59
C ALA A 20 -11.83 -3.88 7.69
N ARG A 21 -12.21 -4.65 6.68
CA ARG A 21 -13.34 -4.36 5.76
C ARG A 21 -13.18 -3.06 4.96
N SER A 22 -11.96 -2.63 4.73
CA SER A 22 -11.63 -1.43 3.96
C SER A 22 -11.55 -1.67 2.44
N GLY A 23 -11.63 -2.94 2.00
CA GLY A 23 -11.58 -3.31 0.58
C GLY A 23 -12.85 -2.93 -0.18
N LEU A 24 -12.70 -2.51 -1.44
CA LEU A 24 -13.79 -1.98 -2.27
C LEU A 24 -14.46 -3.04 -3.15
N SER A 25 -13.86 -4.25 -3.30
CA SER A 25 -14.38 -5.34 -4.13
C SER A 25 -15.60 -6.05 -3.54
N GLY A 26 -15.89 -5.84 -2.25
CA GLY A 26 -17.02 -6.47 -1.56
C GLY A 26 -16.77 -7.87 -1.03
N ALA A 27 -15.56 -8.42 -1.16
CA ALA A 27 -15.23 -9.79 -0.71
C ALA A 27 -15.46 -10.02 0.80
N ALA A 28 -15.40 -8.97 1.62
CA ALA A 28 -15.66 -9.02 3.05
C ALA A 28 -17.15 -8.88 3.43
N ASN A 29 -18.07 -8.75 2.46
CA ASN A 29 -19.49 -8.62 2.75
C ASN A 29 -20.06 -9.95 3.26
N ALA A 30 -20.76 -9.90 4.38
CA ALA A 30 -21.47 -11.05 4.91
C ALA A 30 -22.57 -11.50 3.94
N ILE A 31 -22.72 -12.81 3.77
CA ILE A 31 -23.76 -13.43 2.96
C ILE A 31 -24.76 -14.16 3.85
N GLU A 32 -26.01 -14.24 3.40
CA GLU A 32 -27.05 -14.94 4.14
C GLU A 32 -26.71 -16.43 4.34
N GLY A 33 -26.87 -16.93 5.56
CA GLY A 33 -26.52 -18.30 5.94
C GLY A 33 -25.03 -18.57 6.05
N GLY A 34 -24.16 -17.57 5.85
CA GLY A 34 -22.72 -17.70 5.94
C GLY A 34 -22.17 -17.50 7.35
N LEU A 35 -21.01 -18.10 7.63
CA LEU A 35 -20.23 -17.88 8.83
C LEU A 35 -19.16 -16.80 8.57
N VAL A 36 -19.25 -15.69 9.27
CA VAL A 36 -18.21 -14.66 9.26
C VAL A 36 -17.09 -15.01 10.23
N VAL A 37 -15.86 -15.05 9.75
CA VAL A 37 -14.66 -15.28 10.56
C VAL A 37 -13.82 -14.03 10.57
N SER A 38 -13.94 -13.22 11.65
CA SER A 38 -13.16 -11.99 11.81
C SER A 38 -11.78 -12.26 12.39
N THR A 39 -10.77 -11.65 11.78
CA THR A 39 -9.39 -11.65 12.27
C THR A 39 -9.02 -10.36 13.04
N GLU A 40 -9.95 -9.44 13.26
CA GLU A 40 -9.70 -8.12 13.87
C GLU A 40 -8.98 -8.20 15.23
N LYS A 41 -9.21 -9.24 16.01
CA LYS A 41 -8.56 -9.44 17.32
C LYS A 41 -7.18 -10.13 17.23
N MET A 42 -6.74 -10.53 16.06
CA MET A 42 -5.44 -11.15 15.82
C MET A 42 -4.42 -10.07 15.43
N THR A 43 -3.94 -9.30 16.40
CA THR A 43 -3.16 -8.07 16.18
C THR A 43 -1.72 -8.14 16.68
N ALA A 44 -1.27 -9.31 17.16
CA ALA A 44 0.05 -9.44 17.75
C ALA A 44 1.16 -9.38 16.70
N VAL A 45 2.22 -8.61 16.98
CA VAL A 45 3.53 -8.78 16.37
C VAL A 45 4.22 -9.90 17.12
N LEU A 46 4.47 -11.01 16.45
CA LEU A 46 5.01 -12.24 17.06
C LEU A 46 6.53 -12.21 17.13
N GLU A 47 7.18 -11.62 16.15
CA GLU A 47 8.62 -11.51 16.05
C GLU A 47 9.02 -10.32 15.18
N VAL A 48 10.10 -9.64 15.54
CA VAL A 48 10.84 -8.73 14.64
C VAL A 48 12.27 -9.23 14.60
N ASP A 49 12.79 -9.49 13.41
CA ASP A 49 14.17 -9.87 13.16
C ASP A 49 14.87 -8.78 12.33
N PRO A 50 15.52 -7.80 12.98
CA PRO A 50 16.19 -6.72 12.28
C PRO A 50 17.38 -7.19 11.44
N GLY A 51 18.04 -8.28 11.85
CA GLY A 51 19.18 -8.84 11.13
C GLY A 51 18.80 -9.38 9.76
N ASN A 52 17.65 -10.05 9.67
CA ASN A 52 17.09 -10.56 8.43
C ASN A 52 16.07 -9.60 7.80
N ARG A 53 15.80 -8.46 8.44
CA ARG A 53 14.82 -7.45 7.98
C ARG A 53 13.46 -8.07 7.71
N LEU A 54 12.92 -8.78 8.67
CA LEU A 54 11.59 -9.35 8.59
C LEU A 54 10.79 -9.14 9.88
N VAL A 55 9.48 -9.25 9.73
CA VAL A 55 8.54 -9.29 10.85
C VAL A 55 7.57 -10.44 10.64
N VAL A 56 7.23 -11.12 11.75
CA VAL A 56 6.15 -12.12 11.79
C VAL A 56 4.99 -11.52 12.58
N THR A 57 3.82 -11.47 11.98
CA THR A 57 2.67 -10.81 12.57
C THR A 57 1.36 -11.54 12.29
N GLN A 58 0.36 -11.26 13.11
CA GLN A 58 -1.01 -11.71 12.91
C GLN A 58 -1.75 -10.79 11.93
N PRO A 59 -2.78 -11.29 11.22
CA PRO A 59 -3.39 -10.61 10.07
C PRO A 59 -4.26 -9.40 10.44
N GLY A 60 -4.74 -9.28 11.67
CA GLY A 60 -5.64 -8.21 12.11
C GLY A 60 -4.95 -6.91 12.50
N ILE A 61 -3.62 -6.89 12.60
CA ILE A 61 -2.89 -5.66 12.90
C ILE A 61 -3.10 -4.64 11.78
N PHE A 62 -3.29 -3.36 12.12
CA PHE A 62 -3.37 -2.32 11.12
C PHE A 62 -1.99 -2.04 10.51
N ASN A 63 -1.97 -1.67 9.23
CA ASN A 63 -0.75 -1.35 8.52
C ASN A 63 0.04 -0.25 9.24
N ALA A 64 -0.63 0.82 9.68
CA ALA A 64 -0.01 1.91 10.43
C ALA A 64 0.57 1.46 11.79
N ASP A 65 -0.08 0.52 12.48
CA ASP A 65 0.41 0.01 13.77
C ASP A 65 1.66 -0.86 13.55
N LEU A 66 1.66 -1.70 12.52
CA LEU A 66 2.85 -2.45 12.13
C LEU A 66 4.00 -1.52 11.76
N SER A 67 3.74 -0.49 10.94
CA SER A 67 4.73 0.49 10.50
C SER A 67 5.38 1.21 11.69
N ARG A 68 4.56 1.71 12.64
CA ARG A 68 5.05 2.34 13.88
C ARG A 68 5.84 1.36 14.75
N HIS A 69 5.44 0.09 14.77
CA HIS A 69 6.14 -0.93 15.55
C HIS A 69 7.54 -1.22 15.00
N VAL A 70 7.69 -1.38 13.68
CA VAL A 70 8.98 -1.73 13.06
C VAL A 70 9.92 -0.53 12.95
N GLU A 71 9.40 0.70 12.98
CA GLU A 71 10.19 1.94 12.97
C GLU A 71 11.15 2.02 14.16
N GLN A 72 10.77 1.47 15.32
CA GLN A 72 11.62 1.40 16.52
C GLN A 72 12.92 0.61 16.29
N TYR A 73 12.97 -0.22 15.26
CA TYR A 73 14.13 -1.01 14.85
C TYR A 73 14.90 -0.40 13.68
N GLY A 74 14.56 0.84 13.26
CA GLY A 74 15.16 1.49 12.09
C GLY A 74 14.70 0.85 10.77
N LEU A 75 13.53 0.22 10.76
CA LEU A 75 12.96 -0.47 9.60
C LEU A 75 11.61 0.13 9.23
N PHE A 76 11.16 -0.12 8.00
CA PHE A 76 9.81 0.23 7.57
C PHE A 76 9.19 -0.85 6.67
N TYR A 77 7.86 -0.88 6.64
CA TYR A 77 7.06 -1.73 5.75
C TYR A 77 6.54 -0.88 4.59
N PRO A 78 7.04 -1.07 3.36
CA PRO A 78 6.77 -0.16 2.26
C PRO A 78 5.33 -0.09 1.73
N PRO A 79 4.53 -1.19 1.69
CA PRO A 79 3.16 -1.08 1.17
C PRO A 79 2.29 -0.13 2.00
N ASP A 80 1.83 0.94 1.36
CA ASP A 80 1.15 2.09 1.95
C ASP A 80 -0.19 2.43 1.28
N PRO A 81 -1.17 1.52 1.25
CA PRO A 81 -2.47 1.82 0.63
C PRO A 81 -3.07 3.09 1.25
N SER A 82 -3.92 3.80 0.51
CA SER A 82 -4.56 5.04 1.00
C SER A 82 -5.30 4.84 2.32
N SER A 83 -5.73 3.61 2.61
CA SER A 83 -6.37 3.19 3.86
C SER A 83 -5.39 2.70 4.93
N TRP A 84 -4.09 2.98 4.82
CA TRP A 84 -3.04 2.40 5.67
C TRP A 84 -3.28 2.57 7.19
N GLU A 85 -3.96 3.64 7.59
CA GLU A 85 -4.28 3.90 9.00
C GLU A 85 -5.31 2.93 9.58
N PHE A 86 -6.17 2.36 8.75
CA PHE A 86 -7.30 1.53 9.19
C PHE A 86 -7.46 0.22 8.41
N CYS A 87 -6.63 -0.10 7.43
CA CYS A 87 -6.62 -1.41 6.79
C CYS A 87 -5.73 -2.39 7.58
N SER A 88 -6.11 -3.67 7.56
CA SER A 88 -5.35 -4.73 8.23
C SER A 88 -4.33 -5.38 7.29
N ILE A 89 -3.25 -5.90 7.84
CA ILE A 89 -2.21 -6.62 7.09
C ILE A 89 -2.80 -7.82 6.35
N GLY A 90 -3.67 -8.61 7.00
CA GLY A 90 -4.35 -9.73 6.32
C GLY A 90 -5.26 -9.29 5.18
N GLY A 91 -5.92 -8.13 5.31
CA GLY A 91 -6.69 -7.51 4.24
C GLY A 91 -5.79 -7.07 3.08
N ASN A 92 -4.66 -6.42 3.37
CA ASN A 92 -3.68 -6.00 2.36
C ASN A 92 -3.14 -7.21 1.59
N ILE A 93 -2.85 -8.31 2.27
CA ILE A 93 -2.39 -9.56 1.63
C ILE A 93 -3.51 -10.15 0.77
N ALA A 94 -4.73 -10.23 1.31
CA ALA A 94 -5.87 -10.82 0.61
C ALA A 94 -6.20 -10.09 -0.71
N THR A 95 -6.05 -8.77 -0.75
CA THR A 95 -6.31 -7.95 -1.94
C THR A 95 -5.07 -7.65 -2.78
N ASN A 96 -3.88 -8.07 -2.34
CA ASN A 96 -2.59 -7.64 -2.90
C ASN A 96 -2.53 -6.12 -3.03
N SER A 97 -2.80 -5.42 -1.94
CA SER A 97 -2.94 -3.96 -1.94
C SER A 97 -1.70 -3.26 -2.50
N GLY A 98 -1.93 -2.31 -3.38
CA GLY A 98 -0.95 -1.30 -3.76
C GLY A 98 -1.04 -0.07 -2.85
N GLY A 99 -0.20 0.92 -3.11
CA GLY A 99 -0.16 2.19 -2.39
C GLY A 99 0.56 3.27 -3.20
N LEU A 100 0.80 4.40 -2.57
CA LEU A 100 1.40 5.58 -3.23
C LEU A 100 2.86 5.34 -3.64
N CYS A 101 3.58 4.52 -2.86
CA CYS A 101 5.00 4.24 -3.08
C CYS A 101 5.27 3.04 -4.03
N CYS A 102 4.25 2.51 -4.71
CA CYS A 102 4.37 1.32 -5.57
C CYS A 102 5.33 1.51 -6.73
N VAL A 103 5.48 2.72 -7.26
CA VAL A 103 6.39 3.02 -8.37
C VAL A 103 7.84 2.64 -8.05
N LYS A 104 8.26 2.76 -6.80
CA LYS A 104 9.59 2.38 -6.34
C LYS A 104 9.63 1.05 -5.62
N TYR A 105 8.66 0.81 -4.77
CA TYR A 105 8.71 -0.27 -3.81
C TYR A 105 7.89 -1.49 -4.20
N GLY A 106 7.02 -1.39 -5.20
CA GLY A 106 6.14 -2.50 -5.56
C GLY A 106 4.91 -2.60 -4.66
N VAL A 107 4.27 -3.75 -4.65
CA VAL A 107 3.00 -4.02 -3.99
C VAL A 107 3.15 -5.02 -2.84
N THR A 108 2.06 -5.32 -2.14
CA THR A 108 2.07 -6.23 -0.98
C THR A 108 2.73 -7.58 -1.29
N SER A 109 2.48 -8.18 -2.46
CA SER A 109 3.08 -9.48 -2.85
C SER A 109 4.60 -9.48 -2.88
N ASP A 110 5.24 -8.33 -3.05
CA ASP A 110 6.70 -8.22 -3.10
C ASP A 110 7.34 -8.30 -1.70
N TYR A 111 6.51 -8.17 -0.66
CA TYR A 111 6.93 -8.19 0.74
C TYR A 111 6.47 -9.40 1.52
N VAL A 112 5.55 -10.21 1.00
CA VAL A 112 5.08 -11.42 1.69
C VAL A 112 6.07 -12.55 1.45
N LEU A 113 6.85 -12.90 2.49
CA LEU A 113 7.83 -13.99 2.45
C LEU A 113 7.20 -15.35 2.76
N GLY A 114 6.19 -15.39 3.60
CA GLY A 114 5.52 -16.62 3.99
C GLY A 114 4.21 -16.36 4.71
N LEU A 115 3.36 -17.38 4.75
CA LEU A 115 2.04 -17.31 5.36
C LEU A 115 1.76 -18.59 6.17
N GLU A 116 1.01 -18.46 7.26
CA GLU A 116 0.20 -19.52 7.81
C GLU A 116 -1.25 -19.29 7.39
N VAL A 117 -1.86 -20.32 6.80
CA VAL A 117 -3.22 -20.27 6.27
C VAL A 117 -4.00 -21.47 6.77
N VAL A 118 -5.22 -21.23 7.23
CA VAL A 118 -6.18 -22.29 7.53
C VAL A 118 -7.04 -22.51 6.31
N LEU A 119 -6.97 -23.71 5.75
CA LEU A 119 -7.74 -24.11 4.56
C LEU A 119 -9.21 -24.38 4.90
N ALA A 120 -10.06 -24.48 3.90
CA ALA A 120 -11.48 -24.80 4.08
C ALA A 120 -11.72 -26.15 4.81
N SER A 121 -10.78 -27.09 4.73
CA SER A 121 -10.80 -28.35 5.49
C SER A 121 -10.54 -28.17 6.99
N GLY A 122 -10.08 -26.99 7.43
CA GLY A 122 -9.60 -26.74 8.80
C GLY A 122 -8.12 -27.11 9.01
N GLU A 123 -7.45 -27.62 7.99
CA GLU A 123 -6.00 -27.89 8.04
C GLU A 123 -5.19 -26.62 8.00
N VAL A 124 -4.08 -26.58 8.74
CA VAL A 124 -3.11 -25.48 8.70
C VAL A 124 -2.05 -25.78 7.67
N MET A 125 -1.85 -24.85 6.77
CA MET A 125 -0.76 -24.88 5.81
C MET A 125 0.21 -23.72 6.05
N ARG A 126 1.51 -24.00 6.03
CA ARG A 126 2.57 -22.99 6.03
C ARG A 126 3.23 -22.92 4.67
N THR A 127 3.39 -21.73 4.14
CA THR A 127 4.02 -21.48 2.84
C THR A 127 5.20 -20.55 2.98
N GLY A 128 6.05 -20.52 1.95
CA GLY A 128 7.10 -19.53 1.82
C GLY A 128 8.36 -19.84 2.62
N ARG A 129 9.05 -18.77 3.02
CA ARG A 129 10.39 -18.80 3.59
C ARG A 129 10.64 -17.62 4.52
N ARG A 130 11.76 -17.65 5.25
CA ARG A 130 12.22 -16.56 6.12
C ARG A 130 13.49 -15.88 5.57
N THR A 131 13.91 -16.24 4.37
CA THR A 131 15.14 -15.73 3.75
C THR A 131 14.81 -15.00 2.45
N VAL A 132 15.61 -14.02 2.08
CA VAL A 132 15.47 -13.28 0.82
C VAL A 132 15.56 -14.23 -0.38
N LYS A 133 16.53 -15.17 -0.36
CA LYS A 133 16.69 -16.17 -1.43
C LYS A 133 15.94 -17.46 -1.09
N GLY A 134 15.07 -17.90 -1.99
CA GLY A 134 14.44 -19.20 -1.96
C GLY A 134 13.94 -19.54 -3.36
N VAL A 135 14.48 -20.63 -3.94
CA VAL A 135 14.30 -20.95 -5.36
C VAL A 135 13.69 -22.34 -5.62
N ALA A 136 13.43 -23.10 -4.55
CA ALA A 136 12.93 -24.46 -4.66
C ALA A 136 11.41 -24.52 -4.50
N GLY A 137 10.75 -25.29 -5.36
CA GLY A 137 9.31 -25.54 -5.33
C GLY A 137 8.46 -24.44 -5.94
N TYR A 138 7.15 -24.64 -5.90
CA TYR A 138 6.17 -23.64 -6.34
C TYR A 138 6.03 -22.52 -5.30
N ASP A 139 5.79 -21.31 -5.76
CA ASP A 139 5.50 -20.17 -4.88
C ASP A 139 4.01 -20.17 -4.48
N LEU A 140 3.69 -21.01 -3.50
CA LEU A 140 2.33 -21.08 -2.96
C LEU A 140 1.96 -19.83 -2.16
N THR A 141 2.94 -19.08 -1.65
CA THR A 141 2.69 -17.81 -0.95
C THR A 141 2.00 -16.82 -1.89
N ARG A 142 2.51 -16.68 -3.11
CA ARG A 142 1.91 -15.80 -4.12
C ARG A 142 0.54 -16.26 -4.60
N LEU A 143 0.20 -17.55 -4.47
CA LEU A 143 -1.14 -18.05 -4.76
C LEU A 143 -2.18 -17.49 -3.80
N PHE A 144 -1.84 -17.35 -2.51
CA PHE A 144 -2.75 -16.82 -1.49
C PHE A 144 -2.83 -15.29 -1.50
N VAL A 145 -1.77 -14.60 -1.91
CA VAL A 145 -1.78 -13.13 -2.03
C VAL A 145 -2.70 -12.72 -3.18
N GLY A 146 -3.68 -11.88 -2.90
CA GLY A 146 -4.71 -11.49 -3.88
C GLY A 146 -5.85 -12.49 -4.03
N SER A 147 -5.92 -13.52 -3.19
CA SER A 147 -7.00 -14.52 -3.24
C SER A 147 -8.33 -14.07 -2.61
N GLU A 148 -8.36 -12.93 -1.95
CA GLU A 148 -9.53 -12.33 -1.29
C GLU A 148 -10.28 -13.30 -0.34
N GLY A 149 -9.51 -14.18 0.33
CA GLY A 149 -10.06 -15.17 1.27
C GLY A 149 -10.71 -16.40 0.64
N THR A 150 -10.67 -16.54 -0.69
CA THR A 150 -11.31 -17.67 -1.40
C THR A 150 -10.56 -19.00 -1.25
N LEU A 151 -9.27 -18.97 -0.90
CA LEU A 151 -8.41 -20.14 -0.76
C LEU A 151 -8.18 -20.56 0.69
N GLY A 152 -8.46 -19.69 1.65
CA GLY A 152 -8.28 -19.96 3.07
C GLY A 152 -8.22 -18.68 3.90
N VAL A 153 -8.09 -18.83 5.20
CA VAL A 153 -7.99 -17.73 6.17
C VAL A 153 -6.55 -17.58 6.63
N ILE A 154 -5.92 -16.44 6.33
CA ILE A 154 -4.57 -16.12 6.78
C ILE A 154 -4.58 -15.91 8.29
N THR A 155 -3.69 -16.56 9.02
CA THR A 155 -3.56 -16.46 10.49
C THR A 155 -2.21 -15.92 10.95
N GLU A 156 -1.19 -15.99 10.09
CA GLU A 156 0.14 -15.43 10.34
C GLU A 156 0.78 -15.02 9.01
N ALA A 157 1.53 -13.93 9.02
CA ALA A 157 2.29 -13.46 7.88
C ALA A 157 3.74 -13.16 8.28
N THR A 158 4.68 -13.63 7.47
CA THR A 158 6.09 -13.24 7.50
C THR A 158 6.31 -12.22 6.39
N LEU A 159 6.68 -11.00 6.78
CA LEU A 159 6.83 -9.87 5.86
C LEU A 159 8.28 -9.40 5.82
N ALA A 160 8.75 -9.06 4.61
CA ALA A 160 10.03 -8.39 4.42
C ALA A 160 9.92 -6.90 4.80
N LEU A 161 11.00 -6.39 5.36
CA LEU A 161 11.13 -4.98 5.73
C LEU A 161 12.30 -4.34 4.97
N ARG A 162 12.28 -3.01 4.88
CA ARG A 162 13.38 -2.21 4.36
C ARG A 162 14.02 -1.38 5.48
N PRO A 163 15.29 -1.00 5.37
CA PRO A 163 15.85 0.05 6.23
C PRO A 163 15.03 1.32 6.12
N ALA A 164 14.83 2.01 7.24
CA ALA A 164 14.09 3.26 7.26
C ALA A 164 14.62 4.23 6.20
N ALA A 165 13.72 4.74 5.38
CA ALA A 165 14.05 5.72 4.37
C ALA A 165 14.35 7.08 5.00
N ALA A 166 15.09 7.91 4.29
CA ALA A 166 15.23 9.32 4.68
C ALA A 166 13.86 10.01 4.56
N ARG A 167 13.72 11.15 5.27
CA ARG A 167 12.52 11.98 5.09
C ARG A 167 12.41 12.41 3.63
N PRO A 168 11.26 12.16 2.98
CA PRO A 168 11.12 12.44 1.56
C PRO A 168 11.06 13.95 1.30
N HIS A 169 11.67 14.38 0.21
CA HIS A 169 11.39 15.66 -0.43
C HIS A 169 10.15 15.49 -1.32
N THR A 170 9.28 16.50 -1.34
CA THR A 170 8.00 16.47 -2.04
C THR A 170 7.89 17.61 -3.03
N ALA A 171 7.35 17.33 -4.21
CA ALA A 171 7.00 18.36 -5.17
C ALA A 171 5.77 17.94 -5.97
N ALA A 172 5.15 18.93 -6.62
CA ALA A 172 4.01 18.72 -7.50
C ALA A 172 4.14 19.59 -8.74
N ALA A 173 3.38 19.27 -9.78
CA ALA A 173 3.17 20.15 -10.91
C ALA A 173 1.71 20.18 -11.33
N LEU A 174 1.21 21.36 -11.66
CA LEU A 174 -0.10 21.58 -12.25
C LEU A 174 0.00 21.60 -13.77
N PHE A 175 -0.97 21.01 -14.43
CA PHE A 175 -1.02 20.91 -15.89
C PHE A 175 -2.38 21.38 -16.42
N GLY A 176 -2.37 22.20 -17.48
CA GLY A 176 -3.57 22.57 -18.24
C GLY A 176 -4.09 21.44 -19.15
N SER A 177 -3.40 20.28 -19.18
CA SER A 177 -3.77 19.12 -19.98
C SER A 177 -3.38 17.82 -19.28
N ALA A 178 -4.32 16.89 -19.14
CA ALA A 178 -4.07 15.55 -18.61
C ALA A 178 -3.07 14.76 -19.49
N ARG A 179 -3.02 15.07 -20.79
CA ARG A 179 -2.05 14.48 -21.71
C ARG A 179 -0.64 14.89 -21.38
N ASP A 180 -0.41 16.18 -21.10
CA ASP A 180 0.93 16.68 -20.74
C ASP A 180 1.44 16.05 -19.44
N ALA A 181 0.56 15.87 -18.46
CA ALA A 181 0.89 15.15 -17.23
C ALA A 181 1.26 13.68 -17.50
N ALA A 182 0.50 12.99 -18.36
CA ALA A 182 0.80 11.60 -18.75
C ALA A 182 2.11 11.49 -19.54
N ASP A 183 2.37 12.42 -20.49
CA ASP A 183 3.61 12.47 -21.24
C ASP A 183 4.81 12.74 -20.32
N THR A 184 4.61 13.54 -19.25
CA THR A 184 5.60 13.74 -18.17
C THR A 184 5.94 12.42 -17.47
N VAL A 185 4.95 11.64 -17.07
CA VAL A 185 5.17 10.33 -16.43
C VAL A 185 5.99 9.40 -17.35
N ALA A 186 5.62 9.34 -18.63
CA ALA A 186 6.36 8.55 -19.61
C ALA A 186 7.82 9.02 -19.77
N ALA A 187 8.06 10.33 -19.75
CA ALA A 187 9.40 10.91 -19.85
C ALA A 187 10.23 10.65 -18.58
N VAL A 188 9.64 10.69 -17.40
CA VAL A 188 10.28 10.31 -16.12
C VAL A 188 10.79 8.86 -16.19
N VAL A 189 9.94 7.93 -16.64
CA VAL A 189 10.31 6.53 -16.80
C VAL A 189 11.41 6.36 -17.85
N ALA A 190 11.32 7.05 -18.98
CA ALA A 190 12.32 7.01 -20.05
C ALA A 190 13.68 7.57 -19.60
N ALA A 191 13.69 8.55 -18.70
CA ALA A 191 14.89 9.11 -18.11
C ALA A 191 15.54 8.21 -17.04
N GLY A 192 14.89 7.10 -16.66
CA GLY A 192 15.39 6.19 -15.63
C GLY A 192 15.30 6.76 -14.21
N LEU A 193 14.47 7.79 -14.00
CA LEU A 193 14.19 8.34 -12.66
C LEU A 193 13.24 7.42 -11.90
N VAL A 194 13.50 7.21 -10.61
CA VAL A 194 12.73 6.28 -9.77
C VAL A 194 12.31 6.98 -8.48
N PRO A 195 11.37 7.92 -8.56
CA PRO A 195 10.85 8.61 -7.38
C PRO A 195 10.20 7.62 -6.42
N SER A 196 10.20 7.93 -5.13
CA SER A 196 9.54 7.08 -4.11
C SER A 196 8.01 7.11 -4.23
N LEU A 197 7.47 8.16 -4.83
CA LEU A 197 6.06 8.34 -5.14
C LEU A 197 5.95 9.09 -6.48
N LEU A 198 5.00 8.66 -7.32
CA LEU A 198 4.63 9.35 -8.55
C LEU A 198 3.14 9.12 -8.81
N GLU A 199 2.33 10.12 -8.56
CA GLU A 199 0.86 10.04 -8.61
C GLU A 199 0.28 11.13 -9.49
N ILE A 200 -0.66 10.75 -10.34
CA ILE A 200 -1.41 11.66 -11.19
C ILE A 200 -2.87 11.77 -10.70
N MET A 201 -3.39 12.97 -10.60
CA MET A 201 -4.80 13.24 -10.32
C MET A 201 -5.38 14.02 -11.48
N ASP A 202 -6.50 13.56 -12.02
CA ASP A 202 -7.24 14.25 -13.07
C ASP A 202 -8.14 15.38 -12.51
N SER A 203 -8.77 16.16 -13.39
CA SER A 203 -9.60 17.29 -13.00
C SER A 203 -10.81 16.88 -12.15
N THR A 204 -11.37 15.69 -12.35
CA THR A 204 -12.49 15.17 -11.54
C THR A 204 -12.07 14.89 -10.12
N THR A 205 -10.97 14.16 -9.98
CA THR A 205 -10.35 13.83 -8.71
C THR A 205 -9.89 15.08 -7.95
N LEU A 206 -9.28 16.04 -8.66
CA LEU A 206 -8.81 17.31 -8.08
C LEU A 206 -9.97 18.16 -7.56
N ARG A 207 -11.07 18.26 -8.29
CA ARG A 207 -12.27 19.01 -7.86
C ARG A 207 -12.85 18.39 -6.60
N ALA A 208 -13.03 17.07 -6.57
CA ALA A 208 -13.53 16.38 -5.38
C ALA A 208 -12.63 16.64 -4.16
N ALA A 209 -11.31 16.53 -4.31
CA ALA A 209 -10.36 16.81 -3.23
C ALA A 209 -10.39 18.29 -2.80
N SER A 210 -10.46 19.23 -3.76
CA SER A 210 -10.54 20.68 -3.53
C SER A 210 -11.79 21.05 -2.73
N ASP A 211 -12.96 20.54 -3.15
CA ASP A 211 -14.24 20.77 -2.46
C ASP A 211 -14.20 20.23 -1.03
N TYR A 212 -13.65 19.03 -0.86
CA TYR A 212 -13.52 18.38 0.46
C TYR A 212 -12.58 19.13 1.41
N LEU A 213 -11.43 19.58 0.90
CA LEU A 213 -10.41 20.29 1.67
C LEU A 213 -10.65 21.80 1.75
N ARG A 214 -11.62 22.32 0.99
CA ARG A 214 -11.88 23.76 0.81
C ARG A 214 -10.61 24.51 0.36
N ALA A 215 -9.88 23.90 -0.58
CA ALA A 215 -8.68 24.46 -1.17
C ALA A 215 -9.00 25.03 -2.55
N ASP A 216 -8.45 26.19 -2.90
CA ASP A 216 -8.61 26.79 -4.21
C ASP A 216 -7.65 26.13 -5.20
N LEU A 217 -8.17 25.64 -6.30
CA LEU A 217 -7.41 25.17 -7.45
C LEU A 217 -7.61 26.13 -8.64
N PRO A 218 -6.58 26.32 -9.48
CA PRO A 218 -6.75 27.09 -10.72
C PRO A 218 -7.87 26.49 -11.59
N GLU A 219 -8.72 27.33 -12.18
CA GLU A 219 -9.89 26.92 -12.99
C GLU A 219 -9.49 26.09 -14.22
N ASP A 220 -8.31 26.33 -14.77
CA ASP A 220 -7.73 25.67 -15.94
C ASP A 220 -6.87 24.44 -15.60
N CYS A 221 -6.79 24.04 -14.33
CA CYS A 221 -6.04 22.85 -13.92
C CYS A 221 -6.75 21.57 -14.36
N ALA A 222 -6.19 20.88 -15.36
CA ALA A 222 -6.69 19.62 -15.88
C ALA A 222 -6.08 18.39 -15.20
N ALA A 223 -4.88 18.51 -14.65
CA ALA A 223 -4.22 17.44 -13.90
C ALA A 223 -3.18 17.99 -12.92
N LEU A 224 -2.92 17.24 -11.85
CA LEU A 224 -1.79 17.43 -10.95
C LEU A 224 -0.95 16.16 -10.94
N LEU A 225 0.36 16.31 -11.04
CA LEU A 225 1.34 15.26 -10.81
C LEU A 225 2.06 15.56 -9.49
N LEU A 226 2.05 14.58 -8.58
CA LEU A 226 2.71 14.63 -7.28
C LEU A 226 3.85 13.62 -7.27
N TRP A 227 5.03 14.01 -6.77
CA TRP A 227 6.16 13.10 -6.63
C TRP A 227 6.96 13.35 -5.36
N GLN A 228 7.63 12.27 -4.92
CA GLN A 228 8.55 12.32 -3.78
C GLN A 228 9.87 11.62 -4.09
N SER A 229 10.92 12.06 -3.41
CA SER A 229 12.22 11.40 -3.36
C SER A 229 12.64 11.14 -1.93
N ASP A 230 13.02 9.92 -1.62
CA ASP A 230 13.50 9.46 -0.31
C ASP A 230 14.99 9.12 -0.29
N LEU A 231 15.75 9.62 -1.26
CA LEU A 231 17.20 9.41 -1.38
C LEU A 231 18.02 10.18 -0.32
N GLY A 232 17.37 10.99 0.51
CA GLY A 232 18.03 11.83 1.52
C GLY A 232 18.60 13.12 0.95
N ALA A 233 18.95 14.01 1.86
CA ALA A 233 19.52 15.36 1.67
C ALA A 233 19.76 15.81 0.19
N ASP A 234 21.01 15.80 -0.27
CA ASP A 234 21.38 16.37 -1.58
C ASP A 234 20.91 15.51 -2.75
N ALA A 235 20.94 14.18 -2.63
CA ALA A 235 20.49 13.28 -3.68
C ALA A 235 18.97 13.39 -3.90
N GLY A 236 18.22 13.52 -2.82
CA GLY A 236 16.76 13.70 -2.91
C GLY A 236 16.40 15.05 -3.55
N ARG A 237 17.08 16.13 -3.18
CA ARG A 237 16.90 17.44 -3.82
C ARG A 237 17.24 17.41 -5.31
N ALA A 238 18.32 16.72 -5.69
CA ALA A 238 18.71 16.59 -7.08
C ALA A 238 17.68 15.80 -7.90
N GLU A 239 17.13 14.73 -7.34
CA GLU A 239 16.06 13.94 -8.00
C GLU A 239 14.77 14.76 -8.15
N ILE A 240 14.35 15.48 -7.11
CA ILE A 240 13.19 16.39 -7.17
C ILE A 240 13.38 17.44 -8.26
N ALA A 241 14.57 18.06 -8.35
CA ALA A 241 14.86 19.04 -9.37
C ALA A 241 14.81 18.44 -10.79
N ALA A 242 15.42 17.28 -10.99
CA ALA A 242 15.40 16.57 -12.29
C ALA A 242 13.97 16.23 -12.73
N LEU A 243 13.13 15.74 -11.80
CA LEU A 243 11.71 15.51 -12.04
C LEU A 243 10.97 16.81 -12.41
N GLY A 244 11.28 17.89 -11.71
CA GLY A 244 10.73 19.22 -12.00
C GLY A 244 11.11 19.73 -13.40
N GLU A 245 12.35 19.52 -13.84
CA GLU A 245 12.79 19.86 -15.20
C GLU A 245 12.00 19.08 -16.26
N VAL A 246 11.77 17.78 -16.04
CA VAL A 246 10.94 16.95 -16.93
C VAL A 246 9.52 17.48 -16.97
N ALA A 247 8.91 17.80 -15.82
CA ALA A 247 7.55 18.35 -15.76
C ALA A 247 7.45 19.70 -16.47
N ALA A 248 8.40 20.61 -16.25
CA ALA A 248 8.44 21.92 -16.91
C ALA A 248 8.58 21.80 -18.43
N ALA A 249 9.39 20.84 -18.93
CA ALA A 249 9.53 20.58 -20.37
C ALA A 249 8.19 20.16 -21.01
N HIS A 250 7.26 19.61 -20.21
CA HIS A 250 5.91 19.23 -20.62
C HIS A 250 4.83 20.22 -20.15
N ARG A 251 5.21 21.49 -19.94
CA ARG A 251 4.30 22.60 -19.58
C ARG A 251 3.69 22.48 -18.18
N GLY A 252 4.29 21.70 -17.28
CA GLY A 252 3.90 21.66 -15.88
C GLY A 252 4.37 22.90 -15.13
N GLU A 253 3.49 23.48 -14.34
CA GLU A 253 3.84 24.51 -13.34
C GLU A 253 4.31 23.83 -12.07
N VAL A 254 5.62 23.86 -11.82
CA VAL A 254 6.28 23.07 -10.76
C VAL A 254 6.27 23.83 -9.44
N MET A 255 5.88 23.14 -8.37
CA MET A 255 5.90 23.59 -6.99
C MET A 255 6.73 22.59 -6.17
N ILE A 256 7.76 23.06 -5.48
CA ILE A 256 8.58 22.25 -4.58
C ILE A 256 8.21 22.67 -3.17
N ALA A 257 7.89 21.70 -2.31
CA ALA A 257 7.61 21.99 -0.91
C ALA A 257 8.91 22.38 -0.19
N ASP A 258 8.93 23.59 0.34
CA ASP A 258 10.10 24.16 1.04
C ASP A 258 10.20 23.63 2.48
N ASP A 259 9.07 23.25 3.06
CA ASP A 259 8.99 22.76 4.43
C ASP A 259 8.06 21.52 4.57
N PRO A 260 8.09 20.89 5.75
CA PRO A 260 7.27 19.71 6.03
C PRO A 260 5.76 19.94 6.02
N ALA A 261 5.31 21.15 6.34
CA ALA A 261 3.88 21.45 6.40
C ALA A 261 3.30 21.57 4.99
N GLU A 262 4.04 22.18 4.06
CA GLU A 262 3.69 22.22 2.64
C GLU A 262 3.68 20.80 2.02
N ALA A 263 4.70 19.99 2.33
CA ALA A 263 4.75 18.58 1.88
C ALA A 263 3.53 17.81 2.38
N GLU A 264 3.14 17.96 3.64
CA GLU A 264 1.96 17.28 4.21
C GLU A 264 0.65 17.80 3.60
N LEU A 265 0.56 19.09 3.26
CA LEU A 265 -0.61 19.64 2.57
C LEU A 265 -0.82 18.99 1.21
N LEU A 266 0.24 18.86 0.40
CA LEU A 266 0.19 18.19 -0.90
C LEU A 266 -0.21 16.70 -0.75
N MET A 267 0.34 16.01 0.25
CA MET A 267 0.03 14.61 0.51
C MET A 267 -1.39 14.41 1.04
N SER A 268 -1.90 15.31 1.87
CA SER A 268 -3.27 15.24 2.40
C SER A 268 -4.31 15.39 1.30
N ALA A 269 -4.06 16.24 0.32
CA ALA A 269 -4.91 16.38 -0.86
C ALA A 269 -5.08 15.03 -1.59
N ARG A 270 -3.98 14.30 -1.78
CA ARG A 270 -4.03 12.97 -2.43
C ARG A 270 -4.73 11.91 -1.58
N ARG A 271 -4.48 11.88 -0.27
CA ARG A 271 -5.08 10.89 0.64
C ARG A 271 -6.58 11.08 0.81
N SER A 272 -7.07 12.30 0.72
CA SER A 272 -8.50 12.63 0.88
C SER A 272 -9.38 12.22 -0.30
N VAL A 273 -8.80 11.94 -1.46
CA VAL A 273 -9.53 11.65 -2.71
C VAL A 273 -10.59 10.58 -2.55
N LEU A 274 -10.24 9.43 -1.92
CA LEU A 274 -11.18 8.32 -1.78
C LEU A 274 -12.39 8.66 -0.88
N VAL A 275 -12.19 9.58 0.08
CA VAL A 275 -13.27 10.02 0.98
C VAL A 275 -14.09 11.14 0.34
N ALA A 276 -13.48 11.88 -0.58
CA ALA A 276 -14.09 13.00 -1.28
C ALA A 276 -14.98 12.57 -2.47
N LEU A 277 -14.69 11.41 -3.08
CA LEU A 277 -15.46 10.79 -4.14
C LEU A 277 -16.63 9.98 -3.61
#